data_b43ddcce6b8595a41678cbc04b2cfc59
#
_entry.id   b43ddcce6b8595a41678cbc04b2cfc59
#
_cell.length_a   1.000
_cell.length_b   1.000
_cell.length_c   1.000
_cell.angle_alpha   90.00
_cell.angle_beta   90.00
_cell.angle_gamma   90.00
#
_symmetry.space_group_name_H-M   'P 1'
#
loop_
_entity.id
_entity.type
_entity.pdbx_description
1 polymer ?
#
loop_
_entity_poly.entity_id
_entity_poly.type
_entity_poly.pdbx_seq_one_letter_code
_entity_poly.pdbx_strand_id
1 'polypeptide(L)'
;MPLEDPSSVYGPVASLIKPTQEKFITAIENTAGNRLFHVVVINDQVGSRIIQYCQQNQLGRITVLPVEQMRSMINTPEFPDDSRCFPLLHCMKYPEEVKPIMVSIFGNTLLCENLQSATEIAEKYNMNCITLAGEKVSKRGAMRGGYSDSRSSRYRLYHSIHEKQNTVGRMIEYNE
;
A
#
# COMPACT_ATOMS: atom_id res chain seq x y z
N MET A 1 -11.31 20.92 10.87
CA MET A 1 -10.08 21.26 11.62
C MET A 1 -9.04 21.69 10.59
N PRO A 2 -8.59 22.92 10.58
CA PRO A 2 -7.41 23.24 9.80
C PRO A 2 -6.23 22.52 10.45
N LEU A 3 -5.55 21.67 9.71
CA LEU A 3 -4.24 21.17 10.12
C LEU A 3 -3.33 22.40 10.17
N GLU A 4 -2.63 22.61 11.28
CA GLU A 4 -1.67 23.72 11.43
C GLU A 4 -0.59 23.63 10.36
N ASP A 5 -0.29 22.42 9.89
CA ASP A 5 0.61 22.14 8.78
C ASP A 5 0.04 20.99 7.91
N PRO A 6 -0.47 21.30 6.70
CA PRO A 6 -0.95 20.29 5.76
C PRO A 6 0.13 19.29 5.34
N SER A 7 1.42 19.64 5.41
CA SER A 7 2.54 18.75 5.08
C SER A 7 2.73 17.61 6.08
N SER A 8 2.08 17.70 7.25
CA SER A 8 2.11 16.66 8.28
C SER A 8 1.28 15.40 7.93
N VAL A 9 0.47 15.46 6.88
CA VAL A 9 -0.34 14.35 6.37
C VAL A 9 0.10 14.02 4.95
N TYR A 10 0.68 12.83 4.78
CA TYR A 10 1.11 12.35 3.47
C TYR A 10 -0.06 11.85 2.60
N GLY A 11 -1.15 11.41 3.22
CA GLY A 11 -2.33 10.89 2.55
C GLY A 11 -2.47 9.36 2.63
N PRO A 12 -3.45 8.77 1.93
CA PRO A 12 -3.64 7.34 1.91
C PRO A 12 -2.50 6.63 1.17
N VAL A 13 -2.18 5.40 1.58
CA VAL A 13 -1.12 4.58 0.97
C VAL A 13 -1.29 4.50 -0.56
N ALA A 14 -2.52 4.35 -1.06
CA ALA A 14 -2.81 4.30 -2.50
C ALA A 14 -2.31 5.52 -3.28
N SER A 15 -2.27 6.71 -2.67
CA SER A 15 -1.78 7.94 -3.31
C SER A 15 -0.24 8.03 -3.32
N LEU A 16 0.41 7.29 -2.44
CA LEU A 16 1.87 7.36 -2.21
C LEU A 16 2.66 6.35 -3.02
N ILE A 17 2.01 5.32 -3.55
CA ILE A 17 2.64 4.27 -4.34
C ILE A 17 2.34 4.45 -5.83
N LYS A 18 3.38 4.26 -6.64
CA LYS A 18 3.28 4.20 -8.09
C LYS A 18 3.90 2.89 -8.58
N PRO A 19 3.09 1.94 -9.07
CA PRO A 19 3.61 0.71 -9.66
C PRO A 19 4.55 1.04 -10.81
N THR A 20 5.66 0.32 -10.91
CA THR A 20 6.63 0.52 -12.00
C THR A 20 6.11 -0.01 -13.34
N GLN A 21 5.19 -0.96 -13.30
CA GLN A 21 4.47 -1.50 -14.45
C GLN A 21 3.04 -1.86 -14.03
N GLU A 22 2.09 -1.74 -14.96
CA GLU A 22 0.66 -2.04 -14.70
C GLU A 22 0.41 -3.48 -14.24
N LYS A 23 1.19 -4.45 -14.74
CA LYS A 23 1.07 -5.86 -14.37
C LYS A 23 1.25 -6.13 -12.87
N PHE A 24 1.88 -5.22 -12.13
CA PHE A 24 2.11 -5.37 -10.69
C PHE A 24 0.94 -4.89 -9.82
N ILE A 25 -0.03 -4.18 -10.39
CA ILE A 25 -1.15 -3.58 -9.63
C ILE A 25 -1.90 -4.64 -8.84
N THR A 26 -2.26 -5.77 -9.46
CA THR A 26 -3.00 -6.85 -8.78
C THR A 26 -2.24 -7.42 -7.60
N ALA A 27 -0.94 -7.67 -7.75
CA ALA A 27 -0.09 -8.18 -6.68
C ALA A 27 0.04 -7.17 -5.54
N ILE A 28 0.24 -5.89 -5.84
CA ILE A 28 0.33 -4.79 -4.88
C ILE A 28 -0.99 -4.64 -4.12
N GLU A 29 -2.10 -4.55 -4.83
CA GLU A 29 -3.44 -4.39 -4.26
C GLU A 29 -3.82 -5.56 -3.35
N ASN A 30 -3.62 -6.80 -3.81
CA ASN A 30 -3.91 -7.99 -3.03
C ASN A 30 -3.01 -8.11 -1.79
N THR A 31 -1.76 -7.65 -1.85
CA THR A 31 -0.86 -7.65 -0.70
C THR A 31 -1.29 -6.62 0.33
N ALA A 32 -1.55 -5.40 -0.07
CA ALA A 32 -1.94 -4.33 0.83
C ALA A 32 -3.37 -4.52 1.38
N GLY A 33 -4.31 -4.97 0.55
CA GLY A 33 -5.71 -5.09 0.92
C GLY A 33 -6.28 -3.74 1.38
N ASN A 34 -6.96 -3.71 2.52
CA ASN A 34 -7.54 -2.49 3.08
C ASN A 34 -6.49 -1.46 3.51
N ARG A 35 -5.23 -1.87 3.71
CA ARG A 35 -4.14 -0.95 4.06
C ARG A 35 -3.83 0.08 2.96
N LEU A 36 -4.29 -0.14 1.73
CA LEU A 36 -4.23 0.89 0.67
C LEU A 36 -4.88 2.21 1.06
N PHE A 37 -5.89 2.17 1.92
CA PHE A 37 -6.67 3.34 2.33
C PHE A 37 -6.34 3.83 3.74
N HIS A 38 -5.35 3.24 4.41
CA HIS A 38 -4.83 3.77 5.66
C HIS A 38 -4.09 5.08 5.38
N VAL A 39 -4.29 6.07 6.25
CA VAL A 39 -3.73 7.41 6.06
C VAL A 39 -2.37 7.51 6.73
N VAL A 40 -1.36 7.90 5.96
CA VAL A 40 0.01 8.07 6.43
C VAL A 40 0.19 9.49 6.94
N VAL A 41 0.72 9.62 8.15
CA VAL A 41 1.00 10.89 8.83
C VAL A 41 2.42 10.91 9.38
N ILE A 42 2.92 12.10 9.70
CA ILE A 42 4.29 12.25 10.18
C ILE A 42 4.49 11.56 11.54
N ASN A 43 3.57 11.75 12.49
CA ASN A 43 3.68 11.22 13.86
C ASN A 43 2.31 10.90 14.48
N ASP A 44 2.35 10.33 15.68
CA ASP A 44 1.17 9.93 16.46
C ASP A 44 0.33 11.10 16.95
N GLN A 45 0.93 12.27 17.18
CA GLN A 45 0.18 13.47 17.61
C GLN A 45 -0.78 13.93 16.51
N VAL A 46 -0.30 13.99 15.26
CA VAL A 46 -1.15 14.29 14.09
C VAL A 46 -2.22 13.23 13.92
N GLY A 47 -1.84 11.95 14.04
CA GLY A 47 -2.78 10.82 13.96
C GLY A 47 -3.90 10.91 14.99
N SER A 48 -3.56 11.20 16.24
CA SER A 48 -4.53 11.36 17.34
C SER A 48 -5.52 12.49 17.09
N ARG A 49 -5.04 13.64 16.58
CA ARG A 49 -5.91 14.78 16.21
C ARG A 49 -6.91 14.40 15.11
N ILE A 50 -6.47 13.67 14.09
CA ILE A 50 -7.35 13.21 13.00
C ILE A 50 -8.41 12.26 13.54
N ILE A 51 -8.04 11.29 14.37
CA ILE A 51 -8.96 10.33 14.97
C ILE A 51 -10.00 11.05 15.83
N GLN A 52 -9.58 11.98 16.68
CA GLN A 52 -10.48 12.78 17.52
C GLN A 52 -11.46 13.61 16.67
N TYR A 53 -10.97 14.23 15.60
CA TYR A 53 -11.81 14.98 14.68
C TYR A 53 -12.86 14.10 14.00
N CYS A 54 -12.48 12.93 13.52
CA CYS A 54 -13.41 11.97 12.93
C CYS A 54 -14.46 11.50 13.95
N GLN A 55 -14.06 11.28 15.19
CA GLN A 55 -14.97 10.88 16.27
C GLN A 55 -15.97 11.99 16.62
N GLN A 56 -15.50 13.22 16.80
CA GLN A 56 -16.35 14.38 17.15
C GLN A 56 -17.38 14.72 16.06
N ASN A 57 -17.00 14.53 14.79
CA ASN A 57 -17.85 14.83 13.64
C ASN A 57 -18.57 13.60 13.06
N GLN A 58 -18.49 12.45 13.73
CA GLN A 58 -19.16 11.20 13.32
C GLN A 58 -18.82 10.76 11.88
N LEU A 59 -17.55 10.97 11.45
CA LEU A 59 -17.09 10.69 10.08
C LEU A 59 -16.71 9.20 9.84
N GLY A 60 -16.99 8.32 10.80
CA GLY A 60 -16.64 6.91 10.71
C GLY A 60 -15.24 6.59 11.24
N ARG A 61 -14.79 5.37 10.99
CA ARG A 61 -13.48 4.89 11.47
C ARG A 61 -12.39 5.15 10.45
N ILE A 62 -11.23 5.58 10.92
CA ILE A 62 -10.03 5.77 10.14
C ILE A 62 -8.85 5.01 10.78
N THR A 63 -7.99 4.44 9.96
CA THR A 63 -6.70 3.89 10.40
C THR A 63 -5.58 4.82 9.97
N VAL A 64 -4.75 5.22 10.91
CA VAL A 64 -3.65 6.16 10.70
C VAL A 64 -2.33 5.43 10.94
N LEU A 65 -1.33 5.69 10.08
CA LEU A 65 0.00 5.10 10.11
C LEU A 65 1.05 6.20 10.35
N PRO A 66 1.55 6.36 11.59
CA PRO A 66 2.55 7.37 11.90
C PRO A 66 3.96 6.91 11.50
N VAL A 67 4.63 7.69 10.63
CA VAL A 67 5.95 7.33 10.07
C VAL A 67 7.03 7.28 11.13
N GLU A 68 7.08 8.28 12.03
CA GLU A 68 8.13 8.39 13.04
C GLU A 68 8.15 7.20 13.99
N GLN A 69 6.98 6.77 14.48
CA GLN A 69 6.86 5.62 15.36
C GLN A 69 7.20 4.32 14.66
N MET A 70 6.81 4.18 13.40
CA MET A 70 7.09 2.97 12.62
C MET A 70 8.55 2.85 12.21
N ARG A 71 9.27 3.96 12.08
CA ARG A 71 10.69 3.98 11.68
C ARG A 71 11.59 3.17 12.64
N SER A 72 11.33 3.24 13.94
CA SER A 72 12.10 2.52 14.94
C SER A 72 11.77 1.02 15.04
N MET A 73 10.62 0.61 14.50
CA MET A 73 10.10 -0.76 14.61
C MET A 73 10.42 -1.62 13.39
N ILE A 74 10.94 -1.03 12.32
CA ILE A 74 11.10 -1.72 11.03
C ILE A 74 12.56 -2.11 10.81
N ASN A 75 12.77 -3.41 10.66
CA ASN A 75 13.99 -3.98 10.08
C ASN A 75 13.77 -4.15 8.57
N THR A 76 14.68 -3.64 7.77
CA THR A 76 14.69 -3.94 6.33
C THR A 76 14.96 -5.44 6.18
N PRO A 77 14.05 -6.21 5.57
CA PRO A 77 14.26 -7.62 5.41
C PRO A 77 15.41 -7.89 4.44
N GLU A 78 16.19 -8.92 4.72
CA GLU A 78 17.13 -9.47 3.73
C GLU A 78 16.33 -10.29 2.72
N PHE A 79 16.53 -9.98 1.45
CA PHE A 79 15.86 -10.69 0.36
C PHE A 79 16.73 -11.81 -0.18
N PRO A 80 16.14 -12.97 -0.51
CA PRO A 80 16.88 -14.07 -1.10
C PRO A 80 17.38 -13.72 -2.51
N ASP A 81 18.57 -14.19 -2.85
CA ASP A 81 19.09 -14.16 -4.21
C ASP A 81 18.61 -15.42 -4.96
N ASP A 82 17.37 -15.35 -5.45
CA ASP A 82 16.73 -16.43 -6.21
C ASP A 82 16.03 -15.82 -7.44
N SER A 83 16.45 -16.26 -8.63
CA SER A 83 15.97 -15.72 -9.91
C SER A 83 14.47 -15.91 -10.17
N ARG A 84 13.80 -16.78 -9.39
CA ARG A 84 12.36 -17.08 -9.50
C ARG A 84 11.48 -16.11 -8.73
N CYS A 85 12.07 -15.24 -7.94
CA CYS A 85 11.34 -14.25 -7.16
C CYS A 85 12.12 -12.95 -7.01
N PHE A 86 11.41 -11.89 -6.69
CA PHE A 86 12.00 -10.61 -6.31
C PHE A 86 11.10 -9.85 -5.34
N PRO A 87 11.65 -8.91 -4.56
CA PRO A 87 10.87 -8.18 -3.57
C PRO A 87 9.73 -7.40 -4.19
N LEU A 88 8.51 -7.57 -3.68
CA LEU A 88 7.34 -6.80 -4.15
C LEU A 88 7.56 -5.29 -3.96
N LEU A 89 8.33 -4.92 -2.93
CA LEU A 89 8.70 -3.54 -2.65
C LEU A 89 9.42 -2.85 -3.82
N HIS A 90 10.16 -3.61 -4.64
CA HIS A 90 10.86 -3.09 -5.82
C HIS A 90 9.96 -2.92 -7.05
N CYS A 91 8.70 -3.38 -6.98
CA CYS A 91 7.72 -3.23 -8.06
C CYS A 91 7.00 -1.88 -8.05
N MET A 92 7.34 -0.99 -7.12
CA MET A 92 6.70 0.30 -6.94
C MET A 92 7.70 1.39 -6.59
N LYS A 93 7.32 2.63 -6.90
CA LYS A 93 8.00 3.85 -6.45
C LYS A 93 7.15 4.53 -5.38
N TYR A 94 7.80 5.11 -4.40
CA TYR A 94 7.20 5.87 -3.31
C TYR A 94 8.19 6.88 -2.76
N PRO A 95 7.72 7.95 -2.07
CA PRO A 95 8.61 8.91 -1.41
C PRO A 95 9.44 8.23 -0.30
N GLU A 96 10.72 8.59 -0.17
CA GLU A 96 11.64 7.98 0.80
C GLU A 96 11.16 8.20 2.24
N GLU A 97 10.48 9.32 2.50
CA GLU A 97 9.96 9.67 3.82
C GLU A 97 8.97 8.62 4.36
N VAL A 98 8.20 7.99 3.49
CA VAL A 98 7.18 6.99 3.85
C VAL A 98 7.68 5.54 3.74
N LYS A 99 8.96 5.34 3.44
CA LYS A 99 9.57 4.00 3.34
C LYS A 99 9.28 3.08 4.52
N PRO A 100 9.30 3.54 5.80
CA PRO A 100 8.94 2.68 6.92
C PRO A 100 7.54 2.05 6.77
N ILE A 101 6.58 2.80 6.28
CA ILE A 101 5.22 2.31 6.02
C ILE A 101 5.22 1.28 4.89
N MET A 102 5.92 1.56 3.80
CA MET A 102 6.00 0.65 2.65
C MET A 102 6.67 -0.67 3.02
N VAL A 103 7.74 -0.62 3.80
CA VAL A 103 8.41 -1.82 4.32
C VAL A 103 7.47 -2.62 5.24
N SER A 104 6.68 -1.98 6.09
CA SER A 104 5.73 -2.67 6.97
C SER A 104 4.61 -3.40 6.20
N ILE A 105 4.20 -2.85 5.07
CA ILE A 105 3.09 -3.41 4.26
C ILE A 105 3.60 -4.46 3.27
N PHE A 106 4.70 -4.18 2.58
CA PHE A 106 5.18 -4.94 1.42
C PHE A 106 6.51 -5.64 1.64
N GLY A 107 7.28 -5.25 2.67
CA GLY A 107 8.66 -5.67 2.85
C GLY A 107 8.86 -7.16 3.11
N ASN A 108 7.83 -7.88 3.54
CA ASN A 108 7.92 -9.33 3.79
C ASN A 108 7.18 -10.16 2.72
N THR A 109 7.11 -9.63 1.49
CA THR A 109 6.42 -10.30 0.38
C THR A 109 7.31 -10.35 -0.85
N LEU A 110 7.44 -11.54 -1.42
CA LEU A 110 8.14 -11.81 -2.67
C LEU A 110 7.13 -12.00 -3.80
N LEU A 111 7.41 -11.41 -4.95
CA LEU A 111 6.68 -11.66 -6.18
C LEU A 111 7.31 -12.86 -6.89
N CYS A 112 6.48 -13.85 -7.23
CA CYS A 112 6.89 -15.08 -7.89
C CYS A 112 6.18 -15.21 -9.24
N GLU A 113 6.76 -16.00 -10.14
CA GLU A 113 6.24 -16.19 -11.49
C GLU A 113 4.91 -16.96 -11.50
N ASN A 114 4.81 -17.99 -10.68
CA ASN A 114 3.64 -18.87 -10.61
C ASN A 114 3.43 -19.42 -9.18
N LEU A 115 2.28 -20.06 -8.97
CA LEU A 115 1.89 -20.59 -7.67
C LEU A 115 2.82 -21.69 -7.16
N GLN A 116 3.36 -22.52 -8.02
CA GLN A 116 4.30 -23.57 -7.64
C GLN A 116 5.59 -22.98 -7.09
N SER A 117 6.21 -22.05 -7.83
CA SER A 117 7.41 -21.34 -7.37
C SER A 117 7.13 -20.56 -6.08
N ALA A 118 5.95 -19.94 -5.96
CA ALA A 118 5.56 -19.24 -4.74
C ALA A 118 5.51 -20.16 -3.52
N THR A 119 5.01 -21.38 -3.68
CA THR A 119 4.93 -22.36 -2.59
C THR A 119 6.33 -22.81 -2.13
N GLU A 120 7.19 -23.17 -3.09
CA GLU A 120 8.56 -23.60 -2.80
C GLU A 120 9.39 -22.49 -2.14
N ILE A 121 9.27 -21.26 -2.63
CA ILE A 121 9.99 -20.09 -2.12
C ILE A 121 9.48 -19.69 -0.74
N ALA A 122 8.16 -19.69 -0.51
CA ALA A 122 7.58 -19.38 0.78
C ALA A 122 8.07 -20.33 1.87
N GLU A 123 8.16 -21.61 1.59
CA GLU A 123 8.69 -22.63 2.50
C GLU A 123 10.20 -22.45 2.72
N LYS A 124 10.96 -22.32 1.63
CA LYS A 124 12.43 -22.25 1.68
C LYS A 124 12.94 -21.03 2.45
N TYR A 125 12.34 -19.87 2.23
CA TYR A 125 12.82 -18.59 2.79
C TYR A 125 11.97 -18.05 3.93
N ASN A 126 10.91 -18.77 4.31
CA ASN A 126 9.97 -18.35 5.36
C ASN A 126 9.41 -16.93 5.13
N MET A 127 9.07 -16.60 3.88
CA MET A 127 8.51 -15.34 3.45
C MET A 127 7.15 -15.53 2.79
N ASN A 128 6.31 -14.50 2.82
CA ASN A 128 5.08 -14.51 2.06
C ASN A 128 5.38 -14.34 0.56
N CYS A 129 4.62 -15.03 -0.28
CA CYS A 129 4.75 -14.93 -1.72
C CYS A 129 3.44 -14.55 -2.39
N ILE A 130 3.53 -13.86 -3.51
CA ILE A 130 2.39 -13.47 -4.34
C ILE A 130 2.76 -13.65 -5.81
N THR A 131 1.76 -14.02 -6.63
CA THR A 131 1.93 -14.08 -8.08
C THR A 131 1.37 -12.83 -8.77
N LEU A 132 1.67 -12.65 -10.05
CA LEU A 132 1.08 -11.57 -10.86
C LEU A 132 -0.46 -11.68 -10.96
N ALA A 133 -1.01 -12.90 -10.88
CA ALA A 133 -2.44 -13.12 -10.82
C ALA A 133 -3.06 -12.76 -9.46
N GLY A 134 -2.24 -12.46 -8.46
CA GLY A 134 -2.69 -12.10 -7.12
C GLY A 134 -2.91 -13.27 -6.18
N GLU A 135 -2.47 -14.47 -6.55
CA GLU A 135 -2.48 -15.64 -5.68
C GLU A 135 -1.43 -15.49 -4.59
N LYS A 136 -1.81 -15.77 -3.35
CA LYS A 136 -0.95 -15.64 -2.18
C LYS A 136 -0.59 -16.97 -1.58
N VAL A 137 0.66 -17.10 -1.18
CA VAL A 137 1.13 -18.17 -0.30
C VAL A 137 1.77 -17.53 0.92
N SER A 138 1.22 -17.82 2.09
CA SER A 138 1.83 -17.34 3.34
C SER A 138 3.01 -18.19 3.74
N LYS A 139 3.96 -17.63 4.47
CA LYS A 139 5.08 -18.35 5.08
C LYS A 139 4.67 -19.51 6.00
N ARG A 140 3.39 -19.56 6.40
CA ARG A 140 2.81 -20.64 7.21
C ARG A 140 2.08 -21.69 6.36
N GLY A 141 2.16 -21.60 5.02
CA GLY A 141 1.54 -22.55 4.10
C GLY A 141 0.09 -22.27 3.71
N ALA A 142 -0.57 -21.25 4.32
CA ALA A 142 -1.92 -20.88 3.88
C ALA A 142 -1.88 -20.29 2.47
N MET A 143 -2.80 -20.75 1.62
CA MET A 143 -2.91 -20.30 0.23
C MET A 143 -4.24 -19.58 0.01
N ARG A 144 -4.20 -18.51 -0.77
CA ARG A 144 -5.38 -17.76 -1.19
C ARG A 144 -5.25 -17.42 -2.68
N GLY A 145 -6.24 -17.80 -3.46
CA GLY A 145 -6.28 -17.52 -4.89
C GLY A 145 -7.74 -17.52 -5.38
N GLY A 146 -7.90 -17.39 -6.66
CA GLY A 146 -9.19 -17.34 -7.35
C GLY A 146 -9.23 -16.24 -8.39
N TYR A 147 -10.31 -16.17 -9.14
CA TYR A 147 -10.51 -15.15 -10.16
C TYR A 147 -10.67 -13.77 -9.53
N SER A 148 -9.92 -12.80 -10.04
CA SER A 148 -10.07 -11.38 -9.71
C SER A 148 -10.28 -10.59 -11.01
N ASP A 149 -11.39 -9.86 -11.10
CA ASP A 149 -11.65 -8.98 -12.25
C ASP A 149 -10.81 -7.69 -12.09
N SER A 150 -9.94 -7.42 -13.06
CA SER A 150 -9.11 -6.21 -13.08
C SER A 150 -9.93 -4.90 -13.10
N ARG A 151 -11.20 -4.97 -13.56
CA ARG A 151 -12.13 -3.84 -13.55
C ARG A 151 -12.60 -3.47 -12.14
N SER A 152 -12.51 -4.39 -11.19
CA SER A 152 -12.86 -4.17 -9.79
C SER A 152 -11.69 -3.67 -8.94
N SER A 153 -10.56 -3.32 -9.56
CA SER A 153 -9.37 -2.81 -8.86
C SER A 153 -9.67 -1.50 -8.13
N ARG A 154 -9.58 -1.55 -6.79
CA ARG A 154 -9.78 -0.39 -5.92
C ARG A 154 -8.67 0.65 -6.09
N TYR A 155 -7.45 0.21 -6.38
CA TYR A 155 -6.33 1.09 -6.69
C TYR A 155 -6.61 1.93 -7.95
N ARG A 156 -7.02 1.28 -9.05
CA ARG A 156 -7.38 1.97 -10.30
C ARG A 156 -8.58 2.91 -10.10
N LEU A 157 -9.59 2.45 -9.39
CA LEU A 157 -10.77 3.26 -9.08
C LEU A 157 -10.40 4.50 -8.27
N TYR A 158 -9.56 4.36 -7.25
CA TYR A 158 -9.06 5.48 -6.45
C TYR A 158 -8.41 6.54 -7.33
N HIS A 159 -7.45 6.16 -8.18
CA HIS A 159 -6.75 7.09 -9.06
C HIS A 159 -7.69 7.74 -10.09
N SER A 160 -8.61 6.98 -10.67
CA SER A 160 -9.60 7.50 -11.62
C SER A 160 -10.51 8.57 -10.99
N ILE A 161 -10.93 8.38 -9.74
CA ILE A 161 -11.75 9.37 -9.01
C ILE A 161 -10.94 10.64 -8.78
N HIS A 162 -9.70 10.53 -8.30
CA HIS A 162 -8.84 11.68 -8.04
C HIS A 162 -8.49 12.47 -9.29
N GLU A 163 -8.21 11.81 -10.41
CA GLU A 163 -7.98 12.48 -11.70
C GLU A 163 -9.20 13.29 -12.13
N LYS A 164 -10.40 12.73 -12.01
CA LYS A 164 -11.64 13.43 -12.34
C LYS A 164 -11.90 14.62 -11.42
N GLN A 165 -11.67 14.47 -10.12
CA GLN A 165 -11.80 15.58 -9.15
C GLN A 165 -10.84 16.72 -9.47
N ASN A 166 -9.58 16.43 -9.78
CA ASN A 166 -8.58 17.42 -10.16
C ASN A 166 -8.95 18.11 -11.48
N THR A 167 -9.55 17.40 -12.44
CA THR A 167 -9.99 17.96 -13.70
C THR A 167 -11.16 18.92 -13.50
N VAL A 168 -12.15 18.54 -12.69
CA VAL A 168 -13.29 19.41 -12.34
C VAL A 168 -12.82 20.65 -11.59
N GLY A 169 -11.91 20.51 -10.61
CA GLY A 169 -11.32 21.63 -9.88
C GLY A 169 -10.67 22.66 -10.82
N ARG A 170 -9.83 22.21 -11.77
CA ARG A 170 -9.21 23.09 -12.76
C ARG A 170 -10.22 23.76 -13.69
N MET A 171 -11.30 23.07 -14.08
CA MET A 171 -12.35 23.65 -14.90
C MET A 171 -13.13 24.77 -14.18
N ILE A 172 -13.32 24.63 -12.87
CA ILE A 172 -13.96 25.68 -12.06
C ILE A 172 -13.05 26.91 -11.98
N GLU A 173 -11.75 26.74 -11.67
CA GLU A 173 -10.76 27.82 -11.63
C GLU A 173 -10.59 28.56 -12.97
N TYR A 174 -10.85 27.90 -14.10
CA TYR A 174 -10.75 28.52 -15.44
C TYR A 174 -11.98 29.36 -15.81
N ASN A 175 -13.11 29.19 -15.10
CA ASN A 175 -14.37 29.88 -15.36
C ASN A 175 -14.69 31.00 -14.36
N GLU A 176 -13.83 31.26 -13.38
CA GLU A 176 -13.83 32.44 -12.49
C GLU A 176 -12.87 33.53 -12.99
#